data_db8a4968e6126ffe039f303651c045d5
#
_entry.id   db8a4968e6126ffe039f303651c045d5
#
_cell.length_a   1.000
_cell.length_b   1.000
_cell.length_c   1.000
_cell.angle_alpha   90.00
_cell.angle_beta   90.00
_cell.angle_gamma   90.00
#
_symmetry.space_group_name_H-M   'P 1'
#
loop_
_entity.id
_entity.type
_entity.pdbx_description
1 polymer ?
#
loop_
_entity_poly.entity_id
_entity_poly.type
_entity_poly.pdbx_seq_one_letter_code
_entity_poly.pdbx_strand_id
1 'polypeptide(L)'
;MLGARQTGLLAAARARGCNVIAVDRDPGAPGFRLAHRRAILELDDEVALERLAASGRIDGVVGTGATTAVAARLAARFQLPHPISPETGVLVTSRLRQRARFAEAGVPQTRWAVLHGDAEPGFPAVIGPLDRKGRRLAEEASGGAEVTVTAWSSDGAFTPLLGGGVAARLAARAAEALGVERGLTSTRLRLGLDGPRVVELRTDVCDREAELCRLLLGIDVHALALDAALGLPAAAEYVRFGTADAQVA
;
A
#
# COMPACT_ATOMS: atom_id res chain seq x y z
N MET A 1 5.29 7.63 12.33
CA MET A 1 5.65 7.19 10.95
C MET A 1 6.60 6.01 11.04
N LEU A 2 6.18 4.87 10.56
CA LEU A 2 7.00 3.67 10.48
C LEU A 2 7.65 3.58 9.07
N GLY A 3 8.99 3.52 9.02
CA GLY A 3 9.76 3.55 7.78
C GLY A 3 10.10 4.99 7.34
N ALA A 4 11.20 5.53 7.83
CA ALA A 4 11.62 6.90 7.56
C ALA A 4 12.25 7.11 6.15
N ARG A 5 12.01 6.19 5.23
CA ARG A 5 12.42 6.34 3.81
C ARG A 5 11.37 7.08 2.96
N GLN A 6 10.14 7.22 3.46
CA GLN A 6 9.01 7.89 2.78
C GLN A 6 9.08 9.41 2.99
N THR A 7 10.01 10.07 2.31
CA THR A 7 10.27 11.50 2.49
C THR A 7 9.10 12.39 2.07
N GLY A 8 8.35 12.02 1.03
CA GLY A 8 7.17 12.76 0.56
C GLY A 8 6.08 12.83 1.63
N LEU A 9 5.77 11.70 2.26
CA LEU A 9 4.76 11.64 3.32
C LEU A 9 5.20 12.41 4.58
N LEU A 10 6.49 12.35 4.93
CA LEU A 10 7.05 13.14 6.04
C LEU A 10 7.01 14.65 5.74
N ALA A 11 7.28 15.04 4.50
CA ALA A 11 7.18 16.43 4.06
C ALA A 11 5.72 16.94 4.13
N ALA A 12 4.76 16.14 3.66
CA ALA A 12 3.33 16.45 3.76
C ALA A 12 2.88 16.62 5.22
N ALA A 13 3.32 15.73 6.12
CA ALA A 13 3.01 15.84 7.53
C ALA A 13 3.58 17.14 8.15
N ARG A 14 4.81 17.51 7.81
CA ARG A 14 5.39 18.78 8.25
C ARG A 14 4.65 20.00 7.71
N ALA A 15 4.31 19.99 6.43
CA ALA A 15 3.57 21.09 5.80
C ALA A 15 2.21 21.32 6.47
N ARG A 16 1.61 20.27 7.05
CA ARG A 16 0.38 20.34 7.86
C ARG A 16 0.59 20.71 9.33
N GLY A 17 1.81 20.99 9.75
CA GLY A 17 2.12 21.32 11.14
C GLY A 17 2.05 20.12 12.10
N CYS A 18 2.05 18.87 11.59
CA CYS A 18 2.06 17.69 12.44
C CYS A 18 3.38 17.57 13.18
N ASN A 19 3.32 17.18 14.46
CA ASN A 19 4.49 16.80 15.22
C ASN A 19 4.86 15.35 14.90
N VAL A 20 5.93 15.13 14.15
CA VAL A 20 6.27 13.84 13.58
C VAL A 20 7.32 13.10 14.40
N ILE A 21 7.01 11.88 14.83
CA ILE A 21 7.96 10.89 15.32
C ILE A 21 8.24 9.91 14.18
N ALA A 22 9.45 9.88 13.67
CA ALA A 22 9.86 8.90 12.65
C ALA A 22 10.58 7.73 13.30
N VAL A 23 10.30 6.53 12.81
CA VAL A 23 10.91 5.28 13.30
C VAL A 23 11.51 4.53 12.11
N ASP A 24 12.75 4.14 12.22
CA ASP A 24 13.43 3.27 11.25
C ASP A 24 14.56 2.52 11.97
N ARG A 25 14.93 1.35 11.47
CA ARG A 25 16.10 0.61 11.97
C ARG A 25 17.43 1.21 11.48
N ASP A 26 17.40 1.89 10.33
CA ASP A 26 18.56 2.55 9.74
C ASP A 26 18.73 3.96 10.35
N PRO A 27 19.78 4.20 11.15
CA PRO A 27 20.03 5.52 11.74
C PRO A 27 20.27 6.61 10.69
N GLY A 28 20.66 6.22 9.46
CA GLY A 28 20.87 7.10 8.32
C GLY A 28 19.62 7.34 7.46
N ALA A 29 18.45 6.86 7.87
CA ALA A 29 17.22 6.99 7.07
C ALA A 29 16.94 8.46 6.71
N PRO A 30 16.70 8.78 5.42
CA PRO A 30 16.67 10.16 4.92
C PRO A 30 15.55 11.00 5.54
N GLY A 31 14.44 10.37 5.91
CA GLY A 31 13.29 11.04 6.52
C GLY A 31 13.51 11.51 7.96
N PHE A 32 14.54 11.05 8.63
CA PHE A 32 14.85 11.55 9.99
C PHE A 32 15.11 13.05 10.04
N ARG A 33 15.57 13.64 8.93
CA ARG A 33 15.76 15.10 8.82
C ARG A 33 14.44 15.88 8.77
N LEU A 34 13.35 15.20 8.42
CA LEU A 34 12.02 15.77 8.33
C LEU A 34 11.19 15.52 9.60
N ALA A 35 11.67 14.70 10.52
CA ALA A 35 11.00 14.39 11.77
C ALA A 35 11.36 15.38 12.90
N HIS A 36 10.43 15.59 13.84
CA HIS A 36 10.68 16.33 15.07
C HIS A 36 11.39 15.47 16.12
N ARG A 37 11.05 14.17 16.12
CA ARG A 37 11.72 13.16 16.95
C ARG A 37 12.02 11.93 16.08
N ARG A 38 13.11 11.26 16.38
CA ARG A 38 13.51 10.00 15.73
C ARG A 38 13.64 8.88 16.76
N ALA A 39 13.28 7.68 16.38
CA ALA A 39 13.54 6.47 17.15
C ALA A 39 14.16 5.42 16.24
N ILE A 40 15.26 4.81 16.68
CA ILE A 40 15.94 3.74 15.95
C ILE A 40 15.47 2.44 16.57
N LEU A 41 14.54 1.75 15.88
CA LEU A 41 13.91 0.52 16.34
C LEU A 41 13.73 -0.42 15.16
N GLU A 42 13.75 -1.73 15.42
CA GLU A 42 13.27 -2.69 14.43
C GLU A 42 11.77 -2.47 14.21
N LEU A 43 11.36 -2.47 12.93
CA LEU A 43 10.01 -2.08 12.54
C LEU A 43 8.97 -3.21 12.80
N ASP A 44 9.42 -4.40 13.18
CA ASP A 44 8.60 -5.53 13.63
C ASP A 44 8.66 -5.77 15.16
N ASP A 45 9.41 -4.97 15.89
CA ASP A 45 9.35 -4.95 17.37
C ASP A 45 8.13 -4.18 17.85
N GLU A 46 6.97 -4.84 17.82
CA GLU A 46 5.69 -4.23 18.20
C GLU A 46 5.68 -3.77 19.66
N VAL A 47 6.40 -4.45 20.55
CA VAL A 47 6.48 -4.07 21.96
C VAL A 47 7.22 -2.74 22.15
N ALA A 48 8.33 -2.56 21.45
CA ALA A 48 9.06 -1.28 21.50
C ALA A 48 8.25 -0.15 20.85
N LEU A 49 7.55 -0.43 19.76
CA LEU A 49 6.67 0.52 19.07
C LEU A 49 5.48 0.93 19.95
N GLU A 50 4.84 -0.01 20.66
CA GLU A 50 3.77 0.28 21.63
C GLU A 50 4.27 1.17 22.77
N ARG A 51 5.44 0.87 23.34
CA ARG A 51 6.05 1.69 24.39
C ARG A 51 6.34 3.11 23.90
N LEU A 52 6.86 3.24 22.67
CA LEU A 52 7.10 4.53 22.06
C LEU A 52 5.80 5.32 21.87
N ALA A 53 4.76 4.68 21.34
CA ALA A 53 3.45 5.29 21.15
C ALA A 53 2.81 5.72 22.48
N ALA A 54 2.90 4.88 23.52
CA ALA A 54 2.39 5.18 24.85
C ALA A 54 3.16 6.28 25.58
N SER A 55 4.45 6.51 25.24
CA SER A 55 5.28 7.55 25.85
C SER A 55 4.92 8.98 25.41
N GLY A 56 4.06 9.13 24.44
CA GLY A 56 3.58 10.40 23.91
C GLY A 56 2.16 10.30 23.42
N ARG A 57 1.45 11.42 23.38
CA ARG A 57 0.14 11.48 22.74
C ARG A 57 0.35 11.43 21.23
N ILE A 58 -0.23 10.42 20.58
CA ILE A 58 -0.24 10.29 19.12
C ILE A 58 -1.67 10.34 18.62
N ASP A 59 -1.89 10.96 17.46
CA ASP A 59 -3.21 11.14 16.84
C ASP A 59 -3.35 10.26 15.58
N GLY A 60 -2.26 9.68 15.09
CA GLY A 60 -2.27 8.77 13.94
C GLY A 60 -0.97 7.99 13.78
N VAL A 61 -1.05 6.88 13.09
CA VAL A 61 0.08 6.02 12.75
C VAL A 61 0.08 5.76 11.25
N VAL A 62 1.23 5.90 10.62
CA VAL A 62 1.40 5.58 9.20
C VAL A 62 2.56 4.62 9.03
N GLY A 63 2.35 3.59 8.27
CA GLY A 63 3.38 2.65 7.79
C GLY A 63 3.23 2.45 6.29
N THR A 64 4.32 2.13 5.62
CA THR A 64 4.36 1.90 4.18
C THR A 64 5.03 0.58 3.87
N GLY A 65 4.65 -0.05 2.74
CA GLY A 65 5.18 -1.34 2.37
C GLY A 65 5.00 -2.39 3.47
N ALA A 66 6.07 -3.04 3.88
CA ALA A 66 6.04 -4.10 4.90
C ALA A 66 5.56 -3.63 6.29
N THR A 67 5.63 -2.32 6.58
CA THR A 67 5.22 -1.79 7.90
C THR A 67 3.74 -1.42 7.99
N THR A 68 3.00 -1.49 6.89
CA THR A 68 1.56 -1.19 6.85
C THR A 68 0.77 -2.05 7.84
N ALA A 69 1.04 -3.35 7.91
CA ALA A 69 0.36 -4.25 8.85
C ALA A 69 0.65 -3.89 10.32
N VAL A 70 1.88 -3.53 10.62
CA VAL A 70 2.27 -3.09 11.98
C VAL A 70 1.58 -1.78 12.32
N ALA A 71 1.54 -0.83 11.40
CA ALA A 71 0.86 0.46 11.59
C ALA A 71 -0.64 0.27 11.86
N ALA A 72 -1.32 -0.59 11.09
CA ALA A 72 -2.74 -0.89 11.29
C ALA A 72 -3.02 -1.52 12.67
N ARG A 73 -2.18 -2.47 13.13
CA ARG A 73 -2.32 -3.07 14.47
C ARG A 73 -2.06 -2.05 15.57
N LEU A 74 -1.01 -1.23 15.41
CA LEU A 74 -0.69 -0.20 16.40
C LEU A 74 -1.82 0.84 16.49
N ALA A 75 -2.36 1.28 15.36
CA ALA A 75 -3.51 2.18 15.34
C ALA A 75 -4.73 1.56 16.05
N ALA A 76 -5.07 0.31 15.74
CA ALA A 76 -6.17 -0.39 16.40
C ALA A 76 -5.94 -0.52 17.92
N ARG A 77 -4.72 -0.83 18.35
CA ARG A 77 -4.34 -0.95 19.77
C ARG A 77 -4.56 0.34 20.55
N PHE A 78 -4.31 1.49 19.91
CA PHE A 78 -4.48 2.82 20.53
C PHE A 78 -5.80 3.51 20.15
N GLN A 79 -6.73 2.77 19.50
CA GLN A 79 -8.02 3.31 19.05
C GLN A 79 -7.88 4.55 18.16
N LEU A 80 -6.85 4.56 17.33
CA LEU A 80 -6.57 5.64 16.39
C LEU A 80 -7.22 5.34 15.03
N PRO A 81 -7.55 6.38 14.25
CA PRO A 81 -7.96 6.20 12.87
C PRO A 81 -6.87 5.49 12.05
N HIS A 82 -7.29 4.66 11.11
CA HIS A 82 -6.39 4.08 10.12
C HIS A 82 -7.19 3.70 8.86
N PRO A 83 -6.62 3.86 7.64
CA PRO A 83 -7.36 3.61 6.41
C PRO A 83 -7.72 2.14 6.19
N ILE A 84 -6.98 1.22 6.77
CA ILE A 84 -7.20 -0.23 6.64
C ILE A 84 -7.23 -0.93 8.00
N SER A 85 -7.94 -2.04 8.08
CA SER A 85 -7.97 -2.89 9.26
C SER A 85 -6.66 -3.66 9.47
N PRO A 86 -6.36 -4.18 10.67
CA PRO A 86 -5.24 -5.08 10.89
C PRO A 86 -5.24 -6.31 9.97
N GLU A 87 -6.41 -6.87 9.68
CA GLU A 87 -6.60 -8.02 8.80
C GLU A 87 -6.23 -7.68 7.36
N THR A 88 -6.77 -6.57 6.84
CA THR A 88 -6.40 -6.03 5.53
C THR A 88 -4.89 -5.73 5.47
N GLY A 89 -4.32 -5.15 6.52
CA GLY A 89 -2.88 -4.91 6.64
C GLY A 89 -2.05 -6.17 6.43
N VAL A 90 -2.45 -7.29 7.02
CA VAL A 90 -1.78 -8.59 6.85
C VAL A 90 -1.91 -9.11 5.41
N LEU A 91 -3.05 -8.90 4.76
CA LEU A 91 -3.25 -9.31 3.36
C LEU A 91 -2.38 -8.49 2.40
N VAL A 92 -2.41 -7.17 2.52
CA VAL A 92 -1.69 -6.27 1.58
C VAL A 92 -0.17 -6.32 1.72
N THR A 93 0.36 -6.76 2.87
CA THR A 93 1.80 -6.87 3.09
C THR A 93 2.38 -8.24 2.77
N SER A 94 1.56 -9.23 2.44
CA SER A 94 2.00 -10.59 2.14
C SER A 94 1.61 -11.02 0.73
N ARG A 95 2.58 -11.10 -0.18
CA ARG A 95 2.36 -11.58 -1.55
C ARG A 95 1.63 -12.92 -1.58
N LEU A 96 2.05 -13.86 -0.74
CA LEU A 96 1.42 -15.18 -0.68
C LEU A 96 -0.07 -15.09 -0.28
N ARG A 97 -0.40 -14.26 0.71
CA ARG A 97 -1.78 -14.07 1.13
C ARG A 97 -2.62 -13.33 0.09
N GLN A 98 -2.03 -12.34 -0.60
CA GLN A 98 -2.68 -11.71 -1.74
C GLN A 98 -3.04 -12.75 -2.81
N ARG A 99 -2.07 -13.62 -3.19
CA ARG A 99 -2.30 -14.68 -4.18
C ARG A 99 -3.44 -15.61 -3.80
N ALA A 100 -3.45 -16.09 -2.58
CA ALA A 100 -4.51 -16.95 -2.07
C ALA A 100 -5.88 -16.22 -2.10
N ARG A 101 -5.93 -14.99 -1.61
CA ARG A 101 -7.16 -14.23 -1.54
C ARG A 101 -7.70 -13.86 -2.93
N PHE A 102 -6.82 -13.51 -3.88
CA PHE A 102 -7.21 -13.28 -5.28
C PHE A 102 -7.77 -14.54 -5.93
N ALA A 103 -7.18 -15.72 -5.65
CA ALA A 103 -7.70 -16.98 -6.15
C ALA A 103 -9.10 -17.30 -5.60
N GLU A 104 -9.32 -17.11 -4.30
CA GLU A 104 -10.62 -17.28 -3.64
C GLU A 104 -11.69 -16.35 -4.22
N ALA A 105 -11.32 -15.09 -4.51
CA ALA A 105 -12.23 -14.08 -5.06
C ALA A 105 -12.36 -14.13 -6.60
N GLY A 106 -11.70 -15.07 -7.28
CA GLY A 106 -11.72 -15.17 -8.73
C GLY A 106 -11.12 -13.95 -9.45
N VAL A 107 -10.15 -13.27 -8.81
CA VAL A 107 -9.43 -12.14 -9.41
C VAL A 107 -8.37 -12.68 -10.37
N PRO A 108 -8.40 -12.31 -11.68
CA PRO A 108 -7.37 -12.70 -12.62
C PRO A 108 -5.98 -12.29 -12.18
N GLN A 109 -5.07 -13.25 -12.07
CA GLN A 109 -3.71 -13.04 -11.60
C GLN A 109 -2.71 -13.91 -12.39
N THR A 110 -1.42 -13.59 -12.30
CA THR A 110 -0.36 -14.42 -12.87
C THR A 110 -0.30 -15.78 -12.16
N ARG A 111 0.18 -16.83 -12.84
CA ARG A 111 0.36 -18.16 -12.23
C ARG A 111 1.30 -18.06 -11.05
N TRP A 112 1.06 -18.88 -10.05
CA TRP A 112 1.89 -18.92 -8.86
C TRP A 112 1.88 -20.31 -8.22
N ALA A 113 2.92 -20.60 -7.44
CA ALA A 113 3.03 -21.83 -6.65
C ALA A 113 3.76 -21.56 -5.34
N VAL A 114 3.46 -22.35 -4.33
CA VAL A 114 4.24 -22.40 -3.09
C VAL A 114 5.22 -23.55 -3.20
N LEU A 115 6.50 -23.25 -3.07
CA LEU A 115 7.57 -24.23 -3.16
C LEU A 115 8.07 -24.59 -1.76
N HIS A 116 8.33 -25.86 -1.53
CA HIS A 116 8.92 -26.41 -0.33
C HIS A 116 10.25 -27.09 -0.70
N GLY A 117 11.32 -26.80 0.04
CA GLY A 117 12.65 -27.36 -0.25
C GLY A 117 13.11 -27.03 -1.69
N ASP A 118 13.51 -28.04 -2.42
CA ASP A 118 14.04 -27.96 -3.78
C ASP A 118 12.97 -28.16 -4.87
N ALA A 119 11.69 -28.04 -4.51
CA ALA A 119 10.59 -28.16 -5.49
C ALA A 119 10.68 -27.09 -6.58
N GLU A 120 10.37 -27.48 -7.81
CA GLU A 120 10.34 -26.60 -8.98
C GLU A 120 8.89 -26.19 -9.31
N PRO A 121 8.67 -24.98 -9.85
CA PRO A 121 7.32 -24.44 -10.08
C PRO A 121 6.59 -25.08 -11.29
N GLY A 122 7.25 -25.84 -12.17
CA GLY A 122 6.67 -26.40 -13.37
C GLY A 122 6.31 -25.37 -14.46
N PHE A 123 6.77 -24.13 -14.31
CA PHE A 123 6.64 -23.05 -15.28
C PHE A 123 7.77 -22.03 -15.09
N PRO A 124 8.13 -21.23 -16.11
CA PRO A 124 9.11 -20.14 -15.92
C PRO A 124 8.66 -19.19 -14.84
N ALA A 125 9.45 -19.02 -13.77
CA ALA A 125 9.05 -18.27 -12.61
C ALA A 125 10.17 -17.41 -12.02
N VAL A 126 9.78 -16.30 -11.40
CA VAL A 126 10.60 -15.58 -10.42
C VAL A 126 10.30 -16.19 -9.05
N ILE A 127 11.34 -16.61 -8.36
CA ILE A 127 11.25 -17.27 -7.06
C ILE A 127 11.64 -16.25 -5.99
N GLY A 128 10.72 -15.99 -5.07
CA GLY A 128 10.95 -15.12 -3.93
C GLY A 128 11.81 -15.77 -2.84
N PRO A 129 12.20 -14.97 -1.82
CA PRO A 129 12.97 -15.48 -0.69
C PRO A 129 12.16 -16.49 0.13
N LEU A 130 12.87 -17.26 0.97
CA LEU A 130 12.25 -18.12 1.97
C LEU A 130 11.46 -17.31 2.98
N ASP A 131 10.25 -17.76 3.27
CA ASP A 131 9.50 -17.25 4.40
C ASP A 131 9.95 -17.91 5.72
N ARG A 132 9.40 -17.42 6.85
CA ARG A 132 9.71 -17.98 8.18
C ARG A 132 9.32 -19.46 8.35
N LYS A 133 8.55 -20.03 7.41
CA LYS A 133 8.16 -21.46 7.38
C LYS A 133 8.93 -22.28 6.36
N GLY A 134 10.03 -21.74 5.80
CA GLY A 134 10.85 -22.41 4.81
C GLY A 134 10.18 -22.57 3.43
N ARG A 135 9.18 -21.74 3.11
CA ARG A 135 8.48 -21.77 1.81
C ARG A 135 8.93 -20.62 0.94
N ARG A 136 8.90 -20.82 -0.37
CA ARG A 136 9.12 -19.79 -1.37
C ARG A 136 7.88 -19.60 -2.24
N LEU A 137 7.58 -18.37 -2.59
CA LEU A 137 6.57 -18.07 -3.59
C LEU A 137 7.24 -18.02 -4.95
N ALA A 138 6.79 -18.85 -5.88
CA ALA A 138 7.13 -18.79 -7.29
C ALA A 138 6.00 -18.08 -8.04
N GLU A 139 6.33 -17.07 -8.82
CA GLU A 139 5.39 -16.30 -9.63
C GLU A 139 5.82 -16.32 -11.08
N GLU A 140 4.87 -16.51 -11.97
CA GLU A 140 5.14 -16.65 -13.39
C GLU A 140 5.93 -15.46 -13.96
N ALA A 141 7.06 -15.78 -14.58
CA ALA A 141 7.87 -14.83 -15.35
C ALA A 141 7.23 -14.63 -16.74
N SER A 142 5.98 -14.14 -16.78
CA SER A 142 5.25 -13.94 -18.02
C SER A 142 5.69 -12.65 -18.72
N GLY A 143 5.72 -12.68 -20.06
CA GLY A 143 5.89 -11.49 -20.88
C GLY A 143 4.66 -10.56 -20.83
N GLY A 144 4.75 -9.41 -21.48
CA GLY A 144 3.68 -8.42 -21.59
C GLY A 144 4.04 -7.10 -20.91
N ALA A 145 3.35 -6.04 -21.32
CA ALA A 145 3.54 -4.71 -20.73
C ALA A 145 3.01 -4.69 -19.29
N GLU A 146 3.76 -4.08 -18.39
CA GLU A 146 3.27 -3.76 -17.05
C GLU A 146 2.61 -2.39 -17.04
N VAL A 147 1.46 -2.32 -16.40
CA VAL A 147 0.75 -1.07 -16.13
C VAL A 147 0.45 -0.97 -14.64
N THR A 148 0.41 0.24 -14.14
CA THR A 148 0.04 0.51 -12.75
C THR A 148 -1.22 1.35 -12.72
N VAL A 149 -2.16 0.96 -11.88
CA VAL A 149 -3.35 1.73 -11.55
C VAL A 149 -3.16 2.28 -10.14
N THR A 150 -3.07 3.60 -10.03
CA THR A 150 -3.11 4.29 -8.74
C THR A 150 -4.53 4.77 -8.49
N ALA A 151 -5.07 4.49 -7.32
CA ALA A 151 -6.45 4.82 -7.00
C ALA A 151 -6.62 5.27 -5.54
N TRP A 152 -7.70 5.97 -5.31
CA TRP A 152 -8.21 6.33 -4.00
C TRP A 152 -9.52 5.58 -3.74
N SER A 153 -9.63 4.95 -2.58
CA SER A 153 -10.90 4.35 -2.11
C SER A 153 -11.44 5.16 -0.94
N SER A 154 -12.75 5.41 -0.93
CA SER A 154 -13.48 6.03 0.17
C SER A 154 -14.86 5.42 0.26
N ASP A 155 -15.19 4.90 1.44
CA ASP A 155 -16.49 4.29 1.73
C ASP A 155 -16.91 3.22 0.70
N GLY A 156 -15.93 2.42 0.26
CA GLY A 156 -16.12 1.38 -0.75
C GLY A 156 -16.12 1.86 -2.22
N ALA A 157 -16.15 3.17 -2.46
CA ALA A 157 -16.02 3.72 -3.81
C ALA A 157 -14.56 3.75 -4.25
N PHE A 158 -14.24 3.09 -5.35
CA PHE A 158 -12.90 3.04 -5.93
C PHE A 158 -12.77 4.07 -7.06
N THR A 159 -11.90 5.06 -6.87
CA THR A 159 -11.65 6.13 -7.83
C THR A 159 -10.24 6.01 -8.40
N PRO A 160 -10.05 5.64 -9.67
CA PRO A 160 -8.74 5.62 -10.29
C PRO A 160 -8.22 7.06 -10.47
N LEU A 161 -6.97 7.30 -10.03
CA LEU A 161 -6.24 8.55 -10.21
C LEU A 161 -5.33 8.47 -11.44
N LEU A 162 -4.64 7.33 -11.60
CA LEU A 162 -3.81 7.04 -12.77
C LEU A 162 -4.17 5.65 -13.29
N GLY A 163 -4.26 5.53 -14.61
CA GLY A 163 -4.69 4.31 -15.28
C GLY A 163 -6.22 4.21 -15.35
N GLY A 164 -6.73 3.50 -16.35
CA GLY A 164 -8.16 3.45 -16.63
C GLY A 164 -8.63 2.15 -17.28
N GLY A 165 -9.87 2.14 -17.76
CA GLY A 165 -10.44 1.07 -18.55
C GLY A 165 -10.50 -0.29 -17.84
N VAL A 166 -10.15 -1.36 -18.54
CA VAL A 166 -10.19 -2.73 -18.02
C VAL A 166 -9.21 -2.93 -16.86
N ALA A 167 -8.05 -2.25 -16.90
CA ALA A 167 -7.05 -2.32 -15.83
C ALA A 167 -7.61 -1.74 -14.53
N ALA A 168 -8.29 -0.59 -14.57
CA ALA A 168 -8.88 0.02 -13.39
C ALA A 168 -10.01 -0.85 -12.80
N ARG A 169 -10.85 -1.46 -13.64
CA ARG A 169 -11.88 -2.40 -13.16
C ARG A 169 -11.28 -3.61 -12.46
N LEU A 170 -10.16 -4.15 -12.96
CA LEU A 170 -9.50 -5.26 -12.31
C LEU A 170 -8.80 -4.83 -11.02
N ALA A 171 -8.20 -3.63 -10.98
CA ALA A 171 -7.62 -3.06 -9.77
C ALA A 171 -8.68 -2.85 -8.67
N ALA A 172 -9.89 -2.39 -9.03
CA ALA A 172 -11.02 -2.26 -8.09
C ALA A 172 -11.41 -3.61 -7.48
N ARG A 173 -11.55 -4.66 -8.31
CA ARG A 173 -11.81 -6.03 -7.83
C ARG A 173 -10.72 -6.56 -6.91
N ALA A 174 -9.46 -6.23 -7.20
CA ALA A 174 -8.34 -6.63 -6.36
C ALA A 174 -8.37 -5.90 -5.00
N ALA A 175 -8.70 -4.61 -4.98
CA ALA A 175 -8.86 -3.82 -3.75
C ALA A 175 -10.01 -4.37 -2.88
N GLU A 176 -11.16 -4.62 -3.48
CA GLU A 176 -12.32 -5.24 -2.84
C GLU A 176 -11.98 -6.62 -2.24
N ALA A 177 -11.31 -7.49 -3.01
CA ALA A 177 -10.91 -8.81 -2.57
C ALA A 177 -10.00 -8.77 -1.32
N LEU A 178 -9.17 -7.75 -1.18
CA LEU A 178 -8.31 -7.56 -0.02
C LEU A 178 -8.97 -6.77 1.12
N GLY A 179 -10.20 -6.28 0.94
CA GLY A 179 -10.92 -5.48 1.93
C GLY A 179 -10.35 -4.07 2.08
N VAL A 180 -9.86 -3.47 0.99
CA VAL A 180 -9.40 -2.07 1.01
C VAL A 180 -10.59 -1.16 0.70
N GLU A 181 -11.25 -0.70 1.75
CA GLU A 181 -12.42 0.19 1.66
C GLU A 181 -12.03 1.67 1.65
N ARG A 182 -10.86 2.00 2.19
CA ARG A 182 -10.37 3.38 2.31
C ARG A 182 -8.88 3.48 2.05
N GLY A 183 -8.44 4.60 1.48
CA GLY A 183 -7.04 4.94 1.30
C GLY A 183 -6.51 4.74 -0.10
N LEU A 184 -5.22 4.96 -0.27
CA LEU A 184 -4.52 4.82 -1.53
C LEU A 184 -4.23 3.35 -1.85
N THR A 185 -4.34 3.01 -3.13
CA THR A 185 -3.82 1.76 -3.67
C THR A 185 -2.99 2.01 -4.92
N SER A 186 -1.95 1.20 -5.08
CA SER A 186 -1.15 1.09 -6.30
C SER A 186 -1.20 -0.38 -6.73
N THR A 187 -1.95 -0.65 -7.80
CA THR A 187 -2.13 -2.00 -8.34
C THR A 187 -1.31 -2.17 -9.59
N ARG A 188 -0.33 -3.04 -9.54
CA ARG A 188 0.48 -3.42 -10.69
C ARG A 188 -0.17 -4.59 -11.41
N LEU A 189 -0.36 -4.41 -12.72
CA LEU A 189 -0.98 -5.41 -13.58
C LEU A 189 -0.07 -5.71 -14.78
N ARG A 190 -0.21 -6.91 -15.30
CA ARG A 190 0.42 -7.33 -16.55
C ARG A 190 -0.64 -7.51 -17.63
N LEU A 191 -0.42 -6.89 -18.79
CA LEU A 191 -1.30 -7.00 -19.92
C LEU A 191 -0.91 -8.23 -20.76
N GLY A 192 -1.77 -9.22 -20.80
CA GLY A 192 -1.64 -10.40 -21.63
C GLY A 192 -2.66 -10.43 -22.76
N LEU A 193 -2.56 -11.39 -23.67
CA LEU A 193 -3.53 -11.58 -24.78
C LEU A 193 -4.94 -11.85 -24.27
N ASP A 194 -5.06 -12.56 -23.15
CA ASP A 194 -6.35 -12.89 -22.51
C ASP A 194 -6.85 -11.80 -21.54
N GLY A 195 -6.24 -10.62 -21.56
CA GLY A 195 -6.58 -9.50 -20.69
C GLY A 195 -5.58 -9.26 -19.55
N PRO A 196 -5.85 -8.24 -18.70
CA PRO A 196 -4.96 -7.88 -17.62
C PRO A 196 -5.01 -8.92 -16.49
N ARG A 197 -3.86 -9.10 -15.80
CA ARG A 197 -3.70 -9.97 -14.64
C ARG A 197 -3.02 -9.21 -13.51
N VAL A 198 -3.52 -9.34 -12.29
CA VAL A 198 -2.90 -8.68 -11.12
C VAL A 198 -1.56 -9.33 -10.82
N VAL A 199 -0.55 -8.47 -10.70
CA VAL A 199 0.78 -8.83 -10.20
C VAL A 199 0.88 -8.56 -8.71
N GLU A 200 0.43 -7.37 -8.25
CA GLU A 200 0.53 -6.95 -6.86
C GLU A 200 -0.40 -5.77 -6.59
N LEU A 201 -0.95 -5.69 -5.39
CA LEU A 201 -1.59 -4.50 -4.87
C LEU A 201 -0.83 -4.01 -3.63
N ARG A 202 -0.54 -2.72 -3.57
CA ARG A 202 0.05 -2.04 -2.42
C ARG A 202 -0.88 -0.93 -1.96
N THR A 203 -0.77 -0.55 -0.70
CA THR A 203 -1.51 0.57 -0.07
C THR A 203 -0.64 1.80 0.13
N ASP A 204 0.43 1.88 -0.60
CA ASP A 204 1.30 3.05 -0.73
C ASP A 204 1.57 3.32 -2.21
N VAL A 205 2.08 4.50 -2.50
CA VAL A 205 2.48 4.92 -3.85
C VAL A 205 3.98 5.24 -3.87
N CYS A 206 4.63 4.99 -5.00
CA CYS A 206 6.03 5.38 -5.17
C CYS A 206 6.12 6.87 -5.54
N ASP A 207 7.33 7.44 -5.41
CA ASP A 207 7.57 8.87 -5.70
C ASP A 207 7.16 9.25 -7.14
N ARG A 208 7.36 8.34 -8.12
CA ARG A 208 6.95 8.56 -9.50
C ARG A 208 5.42 8.65 -9.65
N GLU A 209 4.68 7.78 -8.99
CA GLU A 209 3.21 7.82 -9.00
C GLU A 209 2.71 9.09 -8.32
N ALA A 210 3.30 9.47 -7.19
CA ALA A 210 2.97 10.69 -6.48
C ALA A 210 3.23 11.94 -7.34
N GLU A 211 4.36 11.97 -8.03
CA GLU A 211 4.69 13.08 -8.94
C GLU A 211 3.74 13.15 -10.13
N LEU A 212 3.36 12.01 -10.73
CA LEU A 212 2.37 11.98 -11.82
C LEU A 212 1.00 12.46 -11.35
N CYS A 213 0.53 12.05 -10.18
CA CYS A 213 -0.73 12.55 -9.61
C CYS A 213 -0.68 14.07 -9.41
N ARG A 214 0.43 14.59 -8.90
CA ARG A 214 0.62 16.01 -8.71
C ARG A 214 0.64 16.80 -10.02
N LEU A 215 1.37 16.31 -11.03
CA LEU A 215 1.52 17.01 -12.32
C LEU A 215 0.26 16.95 -13.18
N LEU A 216 -0.39 15.79 -13.24
CA LEU A 216 -1.52 15.57 -14.15
C LEU A 216 -2.86 15.96 -13.54
N LEU A 217 -3.00 15.82 -12.22
CA LEU A 217 -4.28 15.99 -11.53
C LEU A 217 -4.26 17.12 -10.49
N GLY A 218 -3.08 17.66 -10.15
CA GLY A 218 -2.95 18.62 -9.05
C GLY A 218 -3.12 17.98 -7.66
N ILE A 219 -3.10 16.65 -7.56
CA ILE A 219 -3.38 15.91 -6.33
C ILE A 219 -2.09 15.57 -5.58
N ASP A 220 -1.99 15.99 -4.32
CA ASP A 220 -0.95 15.51 -3.39
C ASP A 220 -1.44 14.23 -2.70
N VAL A 221 -1.02 13.07 -3.24
CA VAL A 221 -1.39 11.75 -2.69
C VAL A 221 -0.78 11.49 -1.31
N HIS A 222 0.32 12.15 -0.94
CA HIS A 222 0.88 12.03 0.40
C HIS A 222 0.00 12.76 1.43
N ALA A 223 -0.57 13.90 1.04
CA ALA A 223 -1.56 14.60 1.85
C ALA A 223 -2.82 13.75 2.04
N LEU A 224 -3.32 13.09 0.98
CA LEU A 224 -4.44 12.15 1.06
C LEU A 224 -4.16 10.97 2.01
N ALA A 225 -2.97 10.37 1.91
CA ALA A 225 -2.57 9.26 2.79
C ALA A 225 -2.51 9.70 4.26
N LEU A 226 -2.04 10.92 4.51
CA LEU A 226 -2.01 11.50 5.85
C LEU A 226 -3.42 11.74 6.39
N ASP A 227 -4.31 12.30 5.59
CA ASP A 227 -5.71 12.54 5.97
C ASP A 227 -6.41 11.23 6.35
N ALA A 228 -6.22 10.18 5.53
CA ALA A 228 -6.76 8.87 5.83
C ALA A 228 -6.24 8.31 7.18
N ALA A 229 -4.96 8.49 7.47
CA ALA A 229 -4.35 8.03 8.72
C ALA A 229 -4.79 8.85 9.94
N LEU A 230 -5.25 10.07 9.74
CA LEU A 230 -5.79 10.94 10.78
C LEU A 230 -7.33 10.85 10.88
N GLY A 231 -7.98 10.01 10.08
CA GLY A 231 -9.43 9.90 10.02
C GLY A 231 -10.12 11.14 9.45
N LEU A 232 -9.37 12.01 8.78
CA LEU A 232 -9.92 13.21 8.16
C LEU A 232 -10.61 12.85 6.83
N PRO A 233 -11.67 13.56 6.45
CA PRO A 233 -12.26 13.39 5.13
C PRO A 233 -11.26 13.82 4.06
N ALA A 234 -11.23 13.09 2.93
CA ALA A 234 -10.50 13.57 1.77
C ALA A 234 -11.09 14.92 1.34
N ALA A 235 -10.25 15.91 1.06
CA ALA A 235 -10.75 17.21 0.61
C ALA A 235 -11.65 17.04 -0.62
N ALA A 236 -12.82 17.69 -0.62
CA ALA A 236 -13.86 17.52 -1.64
C ALA A 236 -13.39 17.79 -3.08
N GLU A 237 -12.34 18.58 -3.24
CA GLU A 237 -11.69 18.85 -4.52
C GLU A 237 -11.03 17.59 -5.14
N TYR A 238 -10.59 16.62 -4.32
CA TYR A 238 -9.99 15.37 -4.79
C TYR A 238 -11.02 14.31 -5.22
N VAL A 239 -12.25 14.41 -4.73
CA VAL A 239 -13.34 13.46 -5.05
C VAL A 239 -13.97 13.77 -6.40
N ARG A 240 -13.88 15.02 -6.90
CA ARG A 240 -14.55 15.48 -8.12
C ARG A 240 -13.94 14.95 -9.42
N PHE A 241 -12.70 14.49 -9.43
CA PHE A 241 -12.04 14.01 -10.65
C PHE A 241 -12.48 12.60 -11.07
N GLY A 242 -13.04 11.79 -10.17
CA GLY A 242 -13.53 10.44 -10.49
C GLY A 242 -14.86 10.36 -11.23
N THR A 243 -15.60 11.46 -11.34
CA THR A 243 -16.93 11.49 -11.99
C THR A 243 -16.93 12.10 -13.38
N ALA A 244 -15.84 12.72 -13.83
CA ALA A 244 -15.82 13.52 -15.06
C ALA A 244 -15.46 12.73 -16.34
N ASP A 245 -14.81 11.57 -16.28
CA ASP A 245 -14.31 10.86 -17.46
C ASP A 245 -14.62 9.35 -17.54
N ALA A 246 -15.75 8.93 -17.01
CA ALA A 246 -16.30 7.59 -17.33
C ALA A 246 -16.96 7.55 -18.74
N GLN A 247 -16.83 8.61 -19.54
CA GLN A 247 -17.45 8.72 -20.86
C GLN A 247 -16.44 9.12 -21.95
N VAL A 248 -15.33 8.40 -22.06
CA VAL A 248 -14.60 8.38 -23.33
C VAL A 248 -14.40 6.92 -23.75
N ALA A 249 -14.97 6.63 -24.89
CA ALA A 249 -15.16 5.37 -25.59
C ALA A 249 -14.02 4.36 -25.56
#